data_37b4983cd5f7a56c9b1aa0a242414cf8
#
_entry.id   37b4983cd5f7a56c9b1aa0a242414cf8
#
_cell.length_a   1.000
_cell.length_b   1.000
_cell.length_c   1.000
_cell.angle_alpha   90.00
_cell.angle_beta   90.00
_cell.angle_gamma   90.00
#
_symmetry.space_group_name_H-M   'P 1'
#
loop_
_entity.id
_entity.type
_entity.pdbx_description
1 polymer ?
#
loop_
_entity_poly.entity_id
_entity_poly.type
_entity_poly.pdbx_seq_one_letter_code
_entity_poly.pdbx_strand_id
1 'polypeptide(L)'
;DMDKAQVGIASVWYDGNPCNMHLNKLGDKVKEGVVAAGLLGMRFNTIGVSDGISMGTDGMSFSLQSRDLIADSIETVMSAQWYDANISIPGCDKN
;
A
#
# COMPACT_ATOMS: atom_id res chain seq x y z
N ASP A 1 24.09 -4.97 -1.21
CA ASP A 1 22.77 -4.35 -1.25
C ASP A 1 22.70 -3.01 -0.53
N MET A 2 23.69 -2.70 0.31
CA MET A 2 23.76 -1.41 0.99
C MET A 2 23.98 -0.24 0.02
N ASP A 3 24.52 -0.52 -1.16
CA ASP A 3 24.79 0.50 -2.19
C ASP A 3 23.59 0.75 -3.11
N LYS A 4 22.51 -0.04 -2.99
CA LYS A 4 21.32 0.10 -3.82
C LYS A 4 20.32 1.05 -3.20
N ALA A 5 19.64 1.84 -4.03
CA ALA A 5 18.52 2.64 -3.56
C ALA A 5 17.39 1.72 -3.10
N GLN A 6 16.74 2.09 -2.00
CA GLN A 6 15.65 1.34 -1.40
C GLN A 6 14.32 1.96 -1.81
N VAL A 7 13.45 1.14 -2.41
CA VAL A 7 12.12 1.57 -2.83
C VAL A 7 11.08 0.95 -1.91
N GLY A 8 10.33 1.78 -1.20
CA GLY A 8 9.21 1.34 -0.38
C GLY A 8 7.99 1.07 -1.25
N ILE A 9 7.45 -0.14 -1.19
CA ILE A 9 6.27 -0.55 -1.96
C ILE A 9 5.10 -0.67 -1.00
N ALA A 10 4.24 0.35 -0.97
CA ALA A 10 3.09 0.43 -0.07
C ALA A 10 1.85 -0.13 -0.76
N SER A 11 1.20 -1.10 -0.14
CA SER A 11 -0.02 -1.74 -0.65
C SER A 11 -1.11 -1.67 0.42
N VAL A 12 -2.37 -1.58 0.00
CA VAL A 12 -3.53 -1.63 0.90
C VAL A 12 -4.22 -3.00 0.85
N TRP A 13 -3.46 -4.06 0.53
CA TRP A 13 -4.00 -5.40 0.49
C TRP A 13 -4.43 -5.90 1.88
N TYR A 14 -5.61 -6.51 1.94
CA TYR A 14 -6.11 -7.26 3.09
C TYR A 14 -7.26 -8.16 2.64
N ASP A 15 -7.59 -9.19 3.42
CA ASP A 15 -8.52 -10.24 3.00
C ASP A 15 -9.96 -9.76 2.84
N GLY A 16 -10.37 -8.75 3.58
CA GLY A 16 -11.77 -8.32 3.65
C GLY A 16 -12.24 -7.39 2.54
N ASN A 17 -11.43 -7.13 1.52
CA ASN A 17 -11.77 -6.16 0.47
C ASN A 17 -11.73 -6.80 -0.92
N PRO A 18 -12.90 -6.98 -1.58
CA PRO A 18 -12.92 -7.53 -2.94
C PRO A 18 -12.13 -6.71 -3.94
N CYS A 19 -12.09 -5.38 -3.79
CA CYS A 19 -11.31 -4.51 -4.67
C CYS A 19 -9.81 -4.77 -4.59
N ASN A 20 -9.34 -5.29 -3.47
CA ASN A 20 -7.92 -5.45 -3.18
C ASN A 20 -7.43 -6.89 -3.30
N MET A 21 -8.30 -7.82 -3.71
CA MET A 21 -7.94 -9.26 -3.69
C MET A 21 -6.69 -9.59 -4.48
N HIS A 22 -6.41 -8.86 -5.53
CA HIS A 22 -5.26 -9.10 -6.40
C HIS A 22 -4.01 -8.27 -6.04
N LEU A 23 -4.11 -7.37 -5.06
CA LEU A 23 -3.01 -6.43 -4.76
C LEU A 23 -1.74 -7.12 -4.27
N ASN A 24 -1.88 -8.25 -3.58
CA ASN A 24 -0.69 -8.98 -3.12
C ASN A 24 0.14 -9.48 -4.30
N LYS A 25 -0.53 -9.97 -5.36
CA LYS A 25 0.15 -10.39 -6.59
C LYS A 25 0.76 -9.22 -7.33
N LEU A 26 0.05 -8.09 -7.38
CA LEU A 26 0.58 -6.86 -7.99
C LEU A 26 1.82 -6.39 -7.23
N GLY A 27 1.80 -6.45 -5.90
CA GLY A 27 2.97 -6.12 -5.09
C GLY A 27 4.18 -6.98 -5.42
N ASP A 28 3.97 -8.29 -5.64
CA ASP A 28 5.04 -9.18 -6.06
C ASP A 28 5.62 -8.75 -7.42
N LYS A 29 4.76 -8.40 -8.38
CA LYS A 29 5.19 -7.95 -9.70
C LYS A 29 5.96 -6.64 -9.64
N VAL A 30 5.50 -5.70 -8.81
CA VAL A 30 6.19 -4.42 -8.61
C VAL A 30 7.57 -4.66 -8.01
N LYS A 31 7.66 -5.54 -7.02
CA LYS A 31 8.96 -5.88 -6.41
C LYS A 31 9.91 -6.52 -7.43
N GLU A 32 9.40 -7.42 -8.28
CA GLU A 32 10.20 -7.99 -9.37
C GLU A 32 10.75 -6.90 -10.30
N GLY A 33 9.93 -5.92 -10.66
CA GLY A 33 10.34 -4.80 -11.50
C GLY A 33 11.42 -3.95 -10.84
N VAL A 34 11.27 -3.68 -9.55
CA VAL A 34 12.27 -2.90 -8.77
C VAL A 34 13.60 -3.64 -8.75
N VAL A 35 13.58 -4.95 -8.49
CA VAL A 35 14.82 -5.76 -8.48
C VAL A 35 15.45 -5.81 -9.87
N ALA A 36 14.64 -5.95 -10.92
CA ALA A 36 15.14 -5.96 -12.29
C ALA A 36 15.81 -4.65 -12.69
N ALA A 37 15.39 -3.53 -12.08
CA ALA A 37 16.01 -2.22 -12.29
C ALA A 37 17.30 -2.01 -11.48
N GLY A 38 17.71 -3.00 -10.70
CA GLY A 38 18.92 -2.92 -9.88
C GLY A 38 18.71 -2.20 -8.55
N LEU A 39 17.47 -2.10 -8.08
CA LEU A 39 17.11 -1.44 -6.84
C LEU A 39 16.65 -2.47 -5.80
N LEU A 40 16.55 -2.06 -4.55
CA LEU A 40 16.10 -2.92 -3.46
C LEU A 40 14.64 -2.62 -3.15
N GLY A 41 13.76 -3.61 -3.29
CA GLY A 41 12.32 -3.46 -3.03
C GLY A 41 11.94 -3.89 -1.62
N MET A 42 11.26 -3.00 -0.89
CA MET A 42 10.80 -3.24 0.48
C MET A 42 9.28 -3.09 0.52
N ARG A 43 8.57 -4.21 0.70
CA ARG A 43 7.10 -4.23 0.72
C ARG A 43 6.56 -4.03 2.11
N PHE A 44 5.46 -3.29 2.20
CA PHE A 44 4.66 -3.19 3.42
C PHE A 44 3.20 -2.92 3.05
N ASN A 45 2.30 -3.26 3.95
CA ASN A 45 0.86 -3.05 3.74
C ASN A 45 0.33 -2.03 4.75
N THR A 46 -0.64 -1.23 4.30
CA THR A 46 -1.40 -0.33 5.17
C THR A 46 -2.78 -0.90 5.43
N ILE A 47 -3.51 -0.25 6.34
CA ILE A 47 -4.94 -0.55 6.53
C ILE A 47 -5.75 -0.08 5.33
N GLY A 48 -6.99 -0.52 5.23
CA GLY A 48 -7.92 -0.06 4.21
C GLY A 48 -9.36 -0.33 4.62
N VAL A 49 -10.30 0.35 3.97
CA VAL A 49 -11.73 0.12 4.16
C VAL A 49 -12.33 -0.15 2.79
N SER A 50 -13.13 -1.23 2.69
CA SER A 50 -13.79 -1.58 1.44
C SER A 50 -15.04 -0.73 1.23
N ASP A 51 -15.04 0.10 0.20
CA ASP A 51 -16.24 0.85 -0.17
C ASP A 51 -17.36 -0.08 -0.64
N GLY A 52 -17.01 -1.15 -1.37
CA GLY A 52 -17.98 -2.10 -1.86
C GLY A 52 -18.72 -2.86 -0.75
N ILE A 53 -18.00 -3.23 0.32
CA ILE A 53 -18.60 -3.94 1.46
C ILE A 53 -19.28 -2.96 2.42
N SER A 54 -18.69 -1.79 2.63
CA SER A 54 -19.18 -0.82 3.63
C SER A 54 -20.35 0.03 3.13
N MET A 55 -20.59 0.09 1.82
CA MET A 55 -21.61 0.94 1.24
C MET A 55 -23.00 0.63 1.84
N GLY A 56 -23.69 1.66 2.31
CA GLY A 56 -24.99 1.51 2.95
C GLY A 56 -24.92 1.11 4.42
N THR A 57 -23.73 1.01 5.01
CA THR A 57 -23.54 0.70 6.44
C THR A 57 -22.83 1.83 7.18
N ASP A 58 -22.83 1.75 8.51
CA ASP A 58 -22.08 2.73 9.33
C ASP A 58 -20.56 2.66 9.07
N GLY A 59 -20.07 1.52 8.57
CA GLY A 59 -18.66 1.36 8.20
C GLY A 59 -18.19 2.33 7.13
N MET A 60 -19.10 2.82 6.28
CA MET A 60 -18.76 3.77 5.24
C MET A 60 -18.27 5.11 5.78
N SER A 61 -18.64 5.46 7.02
CA SER A 61 -18.15 6.69 7.65
C SER A 61 -16.64 6.65 7.92
N PHE A 62 -16.03 5.46 7.93
CA PHE A 62 -14.59 5.29 8.12
C PHE A 62 -13.80 5.24 6.82
N SER A 63 -14.45 5.03 5.67
CA SER A 63 -13.76 4.88 4.38
C SER A 63 -12.97 6.12 4.02
N LEU A 64 -13.58 7.28 4.11
CA LEU A 64 -12.91 8.53 3.75
C LEU A 64 -11.83 8.91 4.79
N GLN A 65 -12.15 8.75 6.08
CA GLN A 65 -11.21 9.07 7.16
C GLN A 65 -9.98 8.14 7.17
N SER A 66 -10.12 6.92 6.69
CA SER A 66 -8.99 5.99 6.61
C SER A 66 -7.87 6.49 5.70
N ARG A 67 -8.17 7.38 4.76
CA ARG A 67 -7.18 7.97 3.84
C ARG A 67 -6.06 8.68 4.59
N ASP A 68 -6.40 9.44 5.63
CA ASP A 68 -5.39 10.15 6.43
C ASP A 68 -4.49 9.16 7.18
N LEU A 69 -5.08 8.10 7.75
CA LEU A 69 -4.32 7.06 8.43
C LEU A 69 -3.40 6.31 7.47
N ILE A 70 -3.86 6.04 6.26
CA ILE A 70 -3.05 5.38 5.23
C ILE A 70 -1.87 6.29 4.85
N ALA A 71 -2.13 7.57 4.59
CA ALA A 71 -1.09 8.53 4.23
C ALA A 71 -0.06 8.68 5.35
N ASP A 72 -0.52 8.79 6.60
CA ASP A 72 0.35 8.88 7.77
C ASP A 72 1.17 7.60 7.95
N SER A 73 0.59 6.44 7.70
CA SER A 73 1.29 5.16 7.78
C SER A 73 2.43 5.08 6.77
N ILE A 74 2.16 5.48 5.52
CA ILE A 74 3.17 5.49 4.46
C ILE A 74 4.29 6.47 4.81
N GLU A 75 3.96 7.68 5.22
CA GLU A 75 4.95 8.68 5.63
C GLU A 75 5.81 8.16 6.77
N THR A 76 5.18 7.55 7.78
CA THR A 76 5.88 7.00 8.94
C THR A 76 6.88 5.93 8.53
N VAL A 77 6.47 4.96 7.72
CA VAL A 77 7.34 3.86 7.29
C VAL A 77 8.46 4.37 6.40
N MET A 78 8.14 5.21 5.42
CA MET A 78 9.13 5.76 4.50
C MET A 78 10.20 6.56 5.25
N SER A 79 9.78 7.37 6.23
CA SER A 79 10.71 8.19 7.01
C SER A 79 11.50 7.38 8.01
N ALA A 80 10.85 6.48 8.74
CA ALA A 80 11.51 5.67 9.78
C ALA A 80 12.50 4.67 9.20
N GLN A 81 12.21 4.13 8.02
CA GLN A 81 13.05 3.14 7.36
C GLN A 81 14.04 3.76 6.37
N TRP A 82 13.99 5.07 6.18
CA TRP A 82 14.90 5.80 5.29
C TRP A 82 14.88 5.29 3.85
N TYR A 83 13.69 4.99 3.33
CA TYR A 83 13.55 4.58 1.93
C TYR A 83 13.76 5.76 0.99
N ASP A 84 14.34 5.50 -0.18
CA ASP A 84 14.69 6.55 -1.14
C ASP A 84 13.53 6.93 -2.06
N ALA A 85 12.62 5.99 -2.32
CA ALA A 85 11.49 6.20 -3.21
C ALA A 85 10.29 5.39 -2.76
N ASN A 86 9.09 5.74 -3.26
CA ASN A 86 7.85 5.07 -2.90
C ASN A 86 7.03 4.72 -4.13
N ILE A 87 6.46 3.50 -4.13
CA ILE A 87 5.43 3.08 -5.08
C ILE A 87 4.21 2.69 -4.26
N SER A 88 3.09 3.36 -4.48
CA SER A 88 1.84 3.09 -3.78
C SER A 88 0.87 2.30 -4.67
N ILE A 89 0.27 1.26 -4.11
CA ILE A 89 -0.68 0.38 -4.80
C ILE A 89 -2.02 0.45 -4.05
N PRO A 90 -2.86 1.46 -4.34
CA PRO A 90 -4.21 1.53 -3.75
C PRO A 90 -5.15 0.53 -4.44
N GLY A 91 -6.27 0.21 -3.80
CA GLY A 91 -7.15 -0.82 -4.35
C GLY A 91 -8.64 -0.53 -4.27
N CYS A 92 -9.07 0.53 -3.63
CA CYS A 92 -10.49 0.87 -3.57
C CYS A 92 -10.70 2.36 -3.80
N ASP A 93 -11.98 2.78 -3.92
CA ASP A 93 -12.31 4.10 -4.44
C ASP A 93 -11.64 5.25 -3.68
N LYS A 94 -11.55 5.13 -2.36
CA LYS A 94 -11.06 6.22 -1.51
C LYS A 94 -9.68 5.99 -0.91
N ASN A 95 -9.01 4.89 -1.24
CA ASN A 95 -7.65 4.65 -0.73
C ASN A 95 -6.56 4.58 -1.83
#